data_b8e8a36d9956e223ca3ccb5fda432f19
#
_entry.id   b8e8a36d9956e223ca3ccb5fda432f19
#
_cell.length_a   1.000
_cell.length_b   1.000
_cell.length_c   1.000
_cell.angle_alpha   90.00
_cell.angle_beta   90.00
_cell.angle_gamma   90.00
#
_symmetry.space_group_name_H-M   'P 1'
#
loop_
_entity.id
_entity.type
_entity.pdbx_description
1 polymer ?
#
loop_
_entity_poly.entity_id
_entity_poly.type
_entity_poly.pdbx_seq_one_letter_code
_entity_poly.pdbx_strand_id
1 'polypeptide(L)'
;MSLPPSRPARGATLTAGFRAARHLGEGHTLGFLLIVPPSVRGTRLSSVEEAFRLTGDNLYNPAWGFQDGKVRNSRVRREFVPLAAATYCVRLSPATWLDMAAGAEYGVRKYSALGWYDARTPMPDNYRYLPGYTGDRETELAWRSNDARYTQVCWDELIARNRMAGGHAVYTLEDRAERIRNFGFDALFTTAPDERLTLRYGFSYRHARTRSYKQMRDLLGADHITDIDQYLVDDDTYGNLLQNDLRHPGRTVREGDRFGYDYALSTREATVRLSAEYRSDRLRADVALALGDAVVLRRGYYEKELFPGTQSLGRSRRMGFTPYTVKALVGWAFSPRSYLEASAAAGAAVPDAADLFYQPLYNNRTVDAPSAVHFYAAELNFTRTGERLSLRITAFAVATLDGIQSR
;
A
#
# COMPACT_ATOMS: atom_id res chain seq x y z
N MET A 1 -29.73 -19.54 -16.96
CA MET A 1 -29.54 -19.28 -15.51
C MET A 1 -28.66 -18.06 -15.39
N SER A 2 -29.24 -16.91 -15.09
CA SER A 2 -28.48 -15.65 -14.96
C SER A 2 -27.64 -15.72 -13.66
N LEU A 3 -26.32 -15.53 -13.78
CA LEU A 3 -25.46 -15.39 -12.58
C LEU A 3 -25.80 -14.06 -11.91
N PRO A 4 -25.85 -14.02 -10.56
CA PRO A 4 -26.11 -12.77 -9.87
C PRO A 4 -25.01 -11.74 -10.19
N PRO A 5 -25.35 -10.45 -10.42
CA PRO A 5 -24.43 -9.40 -10.84
C PRO A 5 -23.29 -9.11 -9.84
N SER A 6 -23.39 -9.62 -8.63
CA SER A 6 -22.34 -9.55 -7.60
C SER A 6 -21.15 -10.50 -7.80
N ARG A 7 -21.22 -11.49 -8.71
CA ARG A 7 -20.10 -12.42 -8.99
C ARG A 7 -19.20 -11.90 -10.11
N PRO A 8 -17.91 -12.37 -10.23
CA PRO A 8 -17.18 -13.17 -9.27
C PRO A 8 -15.94 -12.47 -8.75
N ALA A 9 -15.86 -12.27 -7.47
CA ALA A 9 -14.57 -12.10 -6.80
C ALA A 9 -14.04 -13.48 -6.39
N ARG A 10 -13.65 -14.31 -7.37
CA ARG A 10 -12.97 -15.58 -7.08
C ARG A 10 -11.51 -15.31 -6.79
N GLY A 11 -10.96 -15.97 -5.79
CA GLY A 11 -9.56 -15.84 -5.43
C GLY A 11 -9.02 -17.10 -4.81
N ALA A 12 -7.72 -17.28 -4.94
CA ALA A 12 -6.95 -18.27 -4.23
C ALA A 12 -5.80 -17.56 -3.51
N THR A 13 -5.64 -17.85 -2.24
CA THR A 13 -4.48 -17.43 -1.46
C THR A 13 -3.90 -18.68 -0.83
N LEU A 14 -2.63 -18.94 -1.11
CA LEU A 14 -1.86 -19.96 -0.43
C LEU A 14 -0.75 -19.26 0.33
N THR A 15 -0.58 -19.58 1.61
CA THR A 15 0.57 -19.09 2.36
C THR A 15 1.37 -20.28 2.85
N ALA A 16 2.62 -20.37 2.41
CA ALA A 16 3.58 -21.33 2.92
C ALA A 16 4.55 -20.60 3.86
N GLY A 17 4.82 -21.17 5.02
CA GLY A 17 5.76 -20.65 5.99
C GLY A 17 6.73 -21.73 6.44
N PHE A 18 8.00 -21.34 6.55
CA PHE A 18 9.06 -22.19 7.13
C PHE A 18 9.72 -21.40 8.26
N ARG A 19 9.84 -22.03 9.42
CA ARG A 19 10.56 -21.50 10.57
C ARG A 19 11.51 -22.55 11.10
N ALA A 20 12.75 -22.16 11.30
CA ALA A 20 13.76 -23.01 11.97
C ALA A 20 14.47 -22.18 13.04
N ALA A 21 14.84 -22.83 14.15
CA ALA A 21 15.69 -22.24 15.15
C ALA A 21 16.70 -23.30 15.62
N ARG A 22 17.95 -22.91 15.82
CA ARG A 22 19.01 -23.80 16.29
C ARG A 22 19.78 -23.11 17.42
N HIS A 23 19.95 -23.83 18.52
CA HIS A 23 20.91 -23.49 19.57
C HIS A 23 22.31 -23.89 19.10
N LEU A 24 23.25 -22.93 19.06
CA LEU A 24 24.63 -23.12 18.59
C LEU A 24 25.63 -23.33 19.72
N GLY A 25 25.16 -23.47 20.98
CA GLY A 25 25.91 -23.58 22.20
C GLY A 25 25.27 -22.78 23.33
N GLU A 26 25.92 -22.71 24.47
CA GLU A 26 25.39 -21.96 25.64
C GLU A 26 25.19 -20.48 25.29
N GLY A 27 23.92 -20.03 25.34
CA GLY A 27 23.53 -18.65 25.13
C GLY A 27 23.44 -18.17 23.69
N HIS A 28 23.58 -19.03 22.68
CA HIS A 28 23.48 -18.67 21.26
C HIS A 28 22.28 -19.33 20.57
N THR A 29 21.44 -18.56 19.93
CA THR A 29 20.31 -19.06 19.14
C THR A 29 20.25 -18.35 17.79
N LEU A 30 20.20 -19.13 16.71
CA LEU A 30 20.00 -18.67 15.35
C LEU A 30 18.59 -19.10 14.91
N GLY A 31 17.82 -18.14 14.40
CA GLY A 31 16.49 -18.37 13.84
C GLY A 31 16.43 -17.98 12.38
N PHE A 32 15.58 -18.66 11.63
CA PHE A 32 15.25 -18.32 10.25
C PHE A 32 13.75 -18.42 10.03
N LEU A 33 13.20 -17.48 9.27
CA LEU A 33 11.80 -17.40 8.86
C LEU A 33 11.72 -17.13 7.37
N LEU A 34 10.91 -17.92 6.65
CA LEU A 34 10.53 -17.67 5.27
C LEU A 34 9.01 -17.75 5.17
N ILE A 35 8.38 -16.71 4.61
CA ILE A 35 6.94 -16.68 4.32
C ILE A 35 6.77 -16.42 2.82
N VAL A 36 6.02 -17.28 2.15
CA VAL A 36 5.74 -17.18 0.71
C VAL A 36 4.23 -17.13 0.50
N PRO A 37 3.64 -15.94 0.29
CA PRO A 37 2.20 -15.72 0.19
C PRO A 37 1.74 -15.46 -1.27
N PRO A 38 1.73 -16.44 -2.19
CA PRO A 38 1.11 -16.23 -3.50
C PRO A 38 -0.40 -16.00 -3.33
N SER A 39 -0.93 -14.96 -3.97
CA SER A 39 -2.34 -14.62 -3.93
C SER A 39 -2.81 -14.15 -5.31
N VAL A 40 -3.94 -14.70 -5.75
CA VAL A 40 -4.66 -14.23 -6.95
C VAL A 40 -6.12 -14.10 -6.57
N ARG A 41 -6.67 -12.89 -6.68
CA ARG A 41 -8.09 -12.65 -6.37
C ARG A 41 -8.72 -11.64 -7.31
N GLY A 42 -9.92 -11.92 -7.78
CA GLY A 42 -10.79 -10.92 -8.37
C GLY A 42 -11.23 -9.90 -7.32
N THR A 43 -11.27 -8.64 -7.71
CA THR A 43 -11.80 -7.58 -6.84
C THR A 43 -13.08 -7.01 -7.42
N ARG A 44 -13.86 -6.37 -6.57
CA ARG A 44 -15.05 -5.63 -6.96
C ARG A 44 -14.66 -4.18 -7.26
N LEU A 45 -15.34 -3.58 -8.22
CA LEU A 45 -15.34 -2.14 -8.43
C LEU A 45 -16.62 -1.57 -7.81
N SER A 46 -16.51 -0.42 -7.16
CA SER A 46 -17.68 0.34 -6.74
C SER A 46 -18.45 0.84 -7.96
N SER A 47 -19.74 1.00 -7.83
CA SER A 47 -20.65 1.46 -8.89
C SER A 47 -21.46 2.67 -8.44
N VAL A 48 -22.29 3.21 -9.33
CA VAL A 48 -23.19 4.30 -9.05
C VAL A 48 -24.48 3.81 -8.39
N GLU A 49 -25.15 4.67 -7.61
CA GLU A 49 -26.38 4.34 -6.90
C GLU A 49 -27.49 3.83 -7.84
N GLU A 50 -27.61 4.43 -9.01
CA GLU A 50 -28.61 4.02 -10.01
C GLU A 50 -28.42 2.56 -10.41
N ALA A 51 -27.20 2.10 -10.64
CA ALA A 51 -26.92 0.71 -10.99
C ALA A 51 -27.31 -0.26 -9.86
N PHE A 52 -27.03 0.10 -8.59
CA PHE A 52 -27.48 -0.70 -7.44
C PHE A 52 -29.00 -0.79 -7.36
N ARG A 53 -29.70 0.33 -7.59
CA ARG A 53 -31.17 0.37 -7.56
C ARG A 53 -31.79 -0.43 -8.69
N LEU A 54 -31.23 -0.37 -9.89
CA LEU A 54 -31.74 -1.08 -11.08
C LEU A 54 -31.54 -2.60 -10.96
N THR A 55 -30.38 -3.03 -10.49
CA THR A 55 -30.06 -4.46 -10.31
C THR A 55 -30.70 -5.05 -9.06
N GLY A 56 -31.14 -4.21 -8.09
CA GLY A 56 -31.62 -4.66 -6.79
C GLY A 56 -30.53 -5.32 -5.94
N ASP A 57 -29.26 -5.11 -6.26
CA ASP A 57 -28.11 -5.75 -5.60
C ASP A 57 -27.04 -4.74 -5.18
N ASN A 58 -26.92 -4.51 -3.87
CA ASN A 58 -25.89 -3.63 -3.29
C ASN A 58 -24.46 -4.17 -3.47
N LEU A 59 -24.29 -5.40 -3.94
CA LEU A 59 -23.03 -6.03 -4.24
C LEU A 59 -22.74 -6.09 -5.75
N TYR A 60 -23.53 -5.42 -6.56
CA TYR A 60 -23.30 -5.33 -8.00
C TYR A 60 -21.85 -4.95 -8.30
N ASN A 61 -21.28 -5.63 -9.31
CA ASN A 61 -19.89 -5.46 -9.72
C ASN A 61 -19.81 -5.30 -11.23
N PRO A 62 -19.50 -4.11 -11.75
CA PRO A 62 -19.39 -3.85 -13.19
C PRO A 62 -18.10 -4.38 -13.82
N ALA A 63 -17.15 -4.87 -13.02
CA ALA A 63 -15.79 -5.15 -13.48
C ALA A 63 -15.63 -6.50 -14.20
N TRP A 64 -16.66 -7.32 -14.31
CA TRP A 64 -16.59 -8.65 -14.93
C TRP A 64 -17.60 -8.82 -16.06
N GLY A 65 -17.45 -9.85 -16.82
CA GLY A 65 -18.39 -10.23 -17.87
C GLY A 65 -18.01 -11.56 -18.49
N PHE A 66 -18.49 -11.80 -19.71
CA PHE A 66 -18.22 -13.04 -20.41
C PHE A 66 -17.31 -12.81 -21.61
N GLN A 67 -16.39 -13.75 -21.83
CA GLN A 67 -15.60 -13.93 -23.04
C GLN A 67 -15.77 -15.37 -23.51
N ASP A 68 -16.28 -15.58 -24.71
CA ASP A 68 -16.59 -16.92 -25.25
C ASP A 68 -17.40 -17.78 -24.24
N GLY A 69 -18.38 -17.17 -23.58
CA GLY A 69 -19.19 -17.81 -22.54
C GLY A 69 -18.48 -18.07 -21.21
N LYS A 70 -17.19 -17.75 -21.07
CA LYS A 70 -16.43 -17.89 -19.83
C LYS A 70 -16.36 -16.57 -19.05
N VAL A 71 -16.46 -16.68 -17.74
CA VAL A 71 -16.36 -15.53 -16.85
C VAL A 71 -14.95 -14.95 -16.85
N ARG A 72 -14.83 -13.64 -17.12
CA ARG A 72 -13.59 -12.88 -17.06
C ARG A 72 -13.78 -11.61 -16.23
N ASN A 73 -12.88 -11.37 -15.26
CA ASN A 73 -12.88 -10.16 -14.44
C ASN A 73 -11.73 -9.25 -14.89
N SER A 74 -12.02 -7.96 -15.10
CA SER A 74 -11.03 -6.95 -15.47
C SER A 74 -10.18 -6.50 -14.26
N ARG A 75 -10.67 -6.71 -13.04
CA ARG A 75 -10.05 -6.27 -11.79
C ARG A 75 -9.53 -7.48 -11.01
N VAL A 76 -8.30 -7.89 -11.32
CA VAL A 76 -7.65 -9.02 -10.66
C VAL A 76 -6.39 -8.53 -9.96
N ARG A 77 -6.31 -8.75 -8.65
CA ARG A 77 -5.12 -8.51 -7.84
C ARG A 77 -4.29 -9.78 -7.76
N ARG A 78 -3.00 -9.67 -8.09
CA ARG A 78 -2.01 -10.73 -8.02
C ARG A 78 -0.85 -10.22 -7.17
N GLU A 79 -0.49 -11.00 -6.16
CA GLU A 79 0.56 -10.64 -5.22
C GLU A 79 1.49 -11.84 -5.03
N PHE A 80 2.77 -11.56 -5.11
CA PHE A 80 3.83 -12.47 -4.74
C PHE A 80 4.96 -11.64 -4.12
N VAL A 81 4.95 -11.53 -2.79
CA VAL A 81 5.91 -10.74 -2.01
C VAL A 81 6.40 -11.61 -0.85
N PRO A 82 7.33 -12.55 -1.10
CA PRO A 82 7.95 -13.33 -0.06
C PRO A 82 8.73 -12.46 0.92
N LEU A 83 8.73 -12.90 2.19
CA LEU A 83 9.50 -12.36 3.30
C LEU A 83 10.47 -13.42 3.78
N ALA A 84 11.76 -13.06 3.85
CA ALA A 84 12.78 -13.83 4.53
C ALA A 84 13.34 -13.02 5.71
N ALA A 85 13.55 -13.67 6.86
CA ALA A 85 14.16 -13.06 8.00
C ALA A 85 15.09 -14.04 8.72
N ALA A 86 16.19 -13.50 9.27
CA ALA A 86 17.09 -14.22 10.15
C ALA A 86 17.16 -13.48 11.49
N THR A 87 17.22 -14.22 12.58
CA THR A 87 17.40 -13.69 13.93
C THR A 87 18.60 -14.39 14.59
N TYR A 88 19.35 -13.61 15.36
CA TYR A 88 20.43 -14.15 16.17
C TYR A 88 20.35 -13.54 17.55
N CYS A 89 20.23 -14.40 18.55
CA CYS A 89 20.18 -14.02 19.95
C CYS A 89 21.42 -14.58 20.65
N VAL A 90 22.12 -13.77 21.40
CA VAL A 90 23.29 -14.19 22.16
C VAL A 90 23.32 -13.59 23.56
N ARG A 91 23.64 -14.41 24.54
CA ARG A 91 23.88 -13.99 25.91
C ARG A 91 25.34 -13.59 26.06
N LEU A 92 25.59 -12.28 26.24
CA LEU A 92 26.92 -11.71 26.34
C LEU A 92 27.48 -11.78 27.77
N SER A 93 26.58 -11.75 28.78
CA SER A 93 26.91 -11.89 30.17
C SER A 93 25.70 -12.41 30.96
N PRO A 94 25.82 -12.74 32.25
CA PRO A 94 24.66 -13.12 33.08
C PRO A 94 23.53 -12.10 33.06
N ALA A 95 23.84 -10.82 32.87
CA ALA A 95 22.89 -9.70 32.90
C ALA A 95 22.63 -9.08 31.54
N THR A 96 23.30 -9.47 30.45
CA THR A 96 23.23 -8.80 29.16
C THR A 96 23.07 -9.80 28.02
N TRP A 97 22.10 -9.52 27.13
CA TRP A 97 21.95 -10.25 25.87
C TRP A 97 21.74 -9.29 24.70
N LEU A 98 22.08 -9.77 23.53
CA LEU A 98 21.94 -9.08 22.26
C LEU A 98 20.99 -9.88 21.38
N ASP A 99 19.95 -9.21 20.89
CA ASP A 99 19.03 -9.70 19.87
C ASP A 99 19.28 -8.94 18.57
N MET A 100 19.56 -9.68 17.50
CA MET A 100 19.68 -9.13 16.15
C MET A 100 18.65 -9.75 15.23
N ALA A 101 18.12 -8.94 14.32
CA ALA A 101 17.23 -9.39 13.27
C ALA A 101 17.59 -8.69 11.94
N ALA A 102 17.59 -9.45 10.86
CA ALA A 102 17.66 -8.93 9.49
C ALA A 102 16.54 -9.55 8.67
N GLY A 103 15.85 -8.74 7.86
CA GLY A 103 14.75 -9.21 7.04
C GLY A 103 14.68 -8.50 5.71
N ALA A 104 14.16 -9.20 4.71
CA ALA A 104 13.95 -8.65 3.38
C ALA A 104 12.62 -9.12 2.79
N GLU A 105 11.93 -8.21 2.13
CA GLU A 105 10.80 -8.50 1.24
C GLU A 105 11.19 -8.15 -0.18
N TYR A 106 10.94 -9.07 -1.10
CA TYR A 106 11.20 -8.85 -2.52
C TYR A 106 10.09 -9.49 -3.35
N GLY A 107 9.36 -8.67 -4.12
CA GLY A 107 8.27 -9.22 -4.91
C GLY A 107 7.53 -8.21 -5.76
N VAL A 108 6.37 -8.62 -6.25
CA VAL A 108 5.53 -7.80 -7.11
C VAL A 108 4.07 -7.94 -6.70
N ARG A 109 3.37 -6.81 -6.62
CA ARG A 109 1.92 -6.71 -6.60
C ARG A 109 1.46 -6.18 -7.95
N LYS A 110 0.41 -6.77 -8.51
CA LYS A 110 -0.20 -6.34 -9.77
C LYS A 110 -1.71 -6.21 -9.59
N TYR A 111 -2.27 -5.17 -10.15
CA TYR A 111 -3.69 -4.91 -10.17
C TYR A 111 -4.13 -4.61 -11.59
N SER A 112 -4.98 -5.48 -12.18
CA SER A 112 -5.42 -5.28 -13.56
C SER A 112 -6.56 -4.26 -13.68
N ALA A 113 -6.59 -3.56 -14.80
CA ALA A 113 -7.63 -2.61 -15.18
C ALA A 113 -7.82 -2.58 -16.68
N LEU A 114 -9.05 -2.36 -17.13
CA LEU A 114 -9.31 -1.99 -18.52
C LEU A 114 -8.78 -0.58 -18.79
N GLY A 115 -8.11 -0.43 -19.93
CA GLY A 115 -7.75 0.84 -20.56
C GLY A 115 -8.49 0.98 -21.87
N TRP A 116 -8.74 2.21 -22.29
CA TRP A 116 -9.32 2.51 -23.60
C TRP A 116 -8.76 3.82 -24.13
N TYR A 117 -8.70 3.95 -25.43
CA TYR A 117 -8.16 5.08 -26.13
C TYR A 117 -9.07 5.44 -27.31
N ASP A 118 -9.47 6.70 -27.40
CA ASP A 118 -10.38 7.21 -28.43
C ASP A 118 -11.58 6.28 -28.69
N ALA A 119 -12.18 5.81 -27.61
CA ALA A 119 -13.29 4.87 -27.62
C ALA A 119 -14.22 5.08 -26.42
N ARG A 120 -15.45 4.60 -26.55
CA ARG A 120 -16.40 4.63 -25.44
C ARG A 120 -15.86 3.81 -24.26
N THR A 121 -16.10 4.29 -23.04
CA THR A 121 -15.74 3.51 -21.84
C THR A 121 -16.33 2.10 -21.89
N PRO A 122 -15.54 1.06 -21.60
CA PRO A 122 -16.04 -0.32 -21.56
C PRO A 122 -16.82 -0.67 -20.29
N MET A 123 -16.96 0.31 -19.37
CA MET A 123 -17.62 0.09 -18.09
C MET A 123 -19.14 0.26 -18.24
N PRO A 124 -19.93 -0.79 -17.95
CA PRO A 124 -21.37 -0.80 -18.18
C PRO A 124 -22.14 0.20 -17.31
N ASP A 125 -21.61 0.51 -16.13
CA ASP A 125 -22.21 1.41 -15.15
C ASP A 125 -21.85 2.90 -15.36
N ASN A 126 -21.28 3.25 -16.51
CA ASN A 126 -21.13 4.66 -16.85
C ASN A 126 -22.51 5.32 -16.99
N TYR A 127 -22.68 6.48 -16.37
CA TYR A 127 -23.98 7.17 -16.31
C TYR A 127 -24.61 7.39 -17.69
N ARG A 128 -23.80 7.55 -18.78
CA ARG A 128 -24.27 7.74 -20.17
C ARG A 128 -24.96 6.53 -20.75
N TYR A 129 -24.82 5.35 -20.12
CA TYR A 129 -25.45 4.09 -20.55
C TYR A 129 -26.64 3.71 -19.69
N LEU A 130 -26.89 4.47 -18.62
CA LEU A 130 -27.97 4.19 -17.68
C LEU A 130 -29.28 4.86 -18.10
N PRO A 131 -30.44 4.27 -17.76
CA PRO A 131 -31.76 4.79 -18.11
C PRO A 131 -31.98 6.22 -17.61
N GLY A 132 -31.41 6.61 -16.45
CA GLY A 132 -31.56 7.96 -15.94
C GLY A 132 -30.97 9.05 -16.85
N TYR A 133 -30.01 8.70 -17.71
CA TYR A 133 -29.46 9.60 -18.73
C TYR A 133 -30.11 9.36 -20.11
N THR A 134 -30.28 8.10 -20.54
CA THR A 134 -30.78 7.76 -21.89
C THR A 134 -32.28 7.98 -22.04
N GLY A 135 -33.03 7.88 -20.95
CA GLY A 135 -34.52 7.87 -20.97
C GLY A 135 -35.10 6.64 -21.64
N ASP A 136 -34.27 5.65 -22.00
CA ASP A 136 -34.69 4.49 -22.78
C ASP A 136 -35.27 3.37 -21.90
N ARG A 137 -36.53 2.99 -22.19
CA ARG A 137 -37.23 1.95 -21.44
C ARG A 137 -36.68 0.54 -21.69
N GLU A 138 -36.13 0.28 -22.85
CA GLU A 138 -35.53 -1.03 -23.15
C GLU A 138 -34.29 -1.22 -22.29
N THR A 139 -33.43 -0.20 -22.21
CA THR A 139 -32.28 -0.17 -21.32
C THR A 139 -32.69 -0.37 -19.85
N GLU A 140 -33.78 0.29 -19.40
CA GLU A 140 -34.28 0.11 -18.04
C GLU A 140 -34.68 -1.34 -17.75
N LEU A 141 -35.45 -1.95 -18.67
CA LEU A 141 -35.90 -3.33 -18.53
C LEU A 141 -34.72 -4.32 -18.55
N ALA A 142 -33.74 -4.11 -19.42
CA ALA A 142 -32.53 -4.92 -19.49
C ALA A 142 -31.72 -4.86 -18.17
N TRP A 143 -31.55 -3.68 -17.59
CA TRP A 143 -30.93 -3.53 -16.29
C TRP A 143 -31.72 -4.22 -15.17
N ARG A 144 -33.00 -4.03 -15.09
CA ARG A 144 -33.88 -4.65 -14.08
C ARG A 144 -33.97 -6.18 -14.19
N SER A 145 -33.79 -6.72 -15.40
CA SER A 145 -33.70 -8.16 -15.63
C SER A 145 -32.30 -8.73 -15.45
N ASN A 146 -31.31 -7.90 -15.10
CA ASN A 146 -29.88 -8.25 -15.01
C ASN A 146 -29.35 -8.87 -16.32
N ASP A 147 -29.77 -8.33 -17.50
CA ASP A 147 -29.19 -8.76 -18.76
C ASP A 147 -27.70 -8.44 -18.80
N ALA A 148 -26.86 -9.48 -18.90
CA ALA A 148 -25.42 -9.36 -18.86
C ALA A 148 -24.83 -8.49 -19.98
N ARG A 149 -25.51 -8.33 -21.09
CA ARG A 149 -25.09 -7.44 -22.20
C ARG A 149 -25.13 -5.97 -21.82
N TYR A 150 -25.96 -5.60 -20.85
CA TYR A 150 -26.11 -4.22 -20.35
C TYR A 150 -25.43 -4.02 -19.01
N THR A 151 -25.37 -5.05 -18.17
CA THR A 151 -24.92 -4.94 -16.80
C THR A 151 -23.48 -5.40 -16.58
N GLN A 152 -22.84 -5.99 -17.60
CA GLN A 152 -21.50 -6.55 -17.47
C GLN A 152 -20.60 -6.12 -18.63
N VAL A 153 -19.27 -6.29 -18.48
CA VAL A 153 -18.30 -6.04 -19.54
C VAL A 153 -18.52 -6.99 -20.72
N CYS A 154 -18.75 -6.46 -21.90
CA CYS A 154 -18.91 -7.23 -23.14
C CYS A 154 -17.54 -7.53 -23.77
N TRP A 155 -16.78 -8.47 -23.21
CA TRP A 155 -15.42 -8.78 -23.67
C TRP A 155 -15.32 -9.12 -25.15
N ASP A 156 -16.26 -9.88 -25.68
CA ASP A 156 -16.26 -10.30 -27.09
C ASP A 156 -16.44 -9.08 -28.02
N GLU A 157 -17.23 -8.08 -27.61
CA GLU A 157 -17.37 -6.83 -28.33
C GLU A 157 -16.07 -6.01 -28.31
N LEU A 158 -15.37 -5.91 -27.17
CA LEU A 158 -14.10 -5.20 -27.08
C LEU A 158 -13.06 -5.82 -28.02
N ILE A 159 -13.00 -7.16 -28.04
CA ILE A 159 -12.10 -7.91 -28.92
C ILE A 159 -12.48 -7.70 -30.40
N ALA A 160 -13.76 -7.75 -30.73
CA ALA A 160 -14.22 -7.52 -32.10
C ALA A 160 -13.86 -6.11 -32.60
N ARG A 161 -14.05 -5.09 -31.77
CA ARG A 161 -13.68 -3.71 -32.08
C ARG A 161 -12.17 -3.54 -32.30
N ASN A 162 -11.34 -4.15 -31.47
CA ASN A 162 -9.88 -4.13 -31.64
C ASN A 162 -9.46 -4.77 -32.96
N ARG A 163 -10.05 -5.91 -33.33
CA ARG A 163 -9.76 -6.58 -34.61
C ARG A 163 -10.12 -5.71 -35.82
N MET A 164 -11.16 -4.90 -35.71
CA MET A 164 -11.57 -3.97 -36.77
C MET A 164 -10.69 -2.70 -36.84
N ALA A 165 -9.92 -2.39 -35.79
CA ALA A 165 -9.10 -1.19 -35.71
C ALA A 165 -7.73 -1.31 -36.40
N GLY A 166 -7.50 -2.32 -37.25
CA GLY A 166 -6.31 -2.41 -38.10
C GLY A 166 -4.98 -2.65 -37.35
N GLY A 167 -5.05 -3.35 -36.22
CA GLY A 167 -3.88 -3.74 -35.43
C GLY A 167 -3.56 -2.81 -34.24
N HIS A 168 -4.03 -1.58 -34.23
CA HIS A 168 -3.89 -0.68 -33.08
C HIS A 168 -5.05 -0.94 -32.08
N ALA A 169 -4.73 -1.24 -30.81
CA ALA A 169 -5.75 -1.51 -29.82
C ALA A 169 -6.43 -0.21 -29.35
N VAL A 170 -7.76 -0.19 -29.36
CA VAL A 170 -8.58 0.85 -28.73
C VAL A 170 -9.01 0.45 -27.32
N TYR A 171 -9.02 -0.85 -27.02
CA TYR A 171 -9.24 -1.41 -25.69
C TYR A 171 -8.07 -2.29 -25.27
N THR A 172 -7.69 -2.21 -24.03
CA THR A 172 -6.57 -2.98 -23.48
C THR A 172 -6.89 -3.48 -22.08
N LEU A 173 -6.18 -4.51 -21.64
CA LEU A 173 -6.10 -4.88 -20.24
C LEU A 173 -4.67 -4.60 -19.76
N GLU A 174 -4.52 -3.70 -18.80
CA GLU A 174 -3.25 -3.29 -18.23
C GLU A 174 -3.07 -3.83 -16.81
N ASP A 175 -1.82 -4.06 -16.39
CA ASP A 175 -1.45 -4.29 -15.00
C ASP A 175 -0.80 -3.01 -14.44
N ARG A 176 -1.34 -2.47 -13.36
CA ARG A 176 -0.68 -1.50 -12.49
C ARG A 176 0.16 -2.30 -11.50
N ALA A 177 1.45 -2.19 -11.61
CA ALA A 177 2.38 -3.06 -10.90
C ALA A 177 3.24 -2.27 -9.93
N GLU A 178 3.51 -2.88 -8.77
CA GLU A 178 4.41 -2.39 -7.73
C GLU A 178 5.46 -3.46 -7.47
N ARG A 179 6.72 -3.17 -7.77
CA ARG A 179 7.84 -4.00 -7.36
C ARG A 179 8.37 -3.52 -6.01
N ILE A 180 8.25 -4.36 -5.02
CA ILE A 180 8.62 -4.10 -3.63
C ILE A 180 10.03 -4.65 -3.39
N ARG A 181 10.87 -3.85 -2.72
CA ARG A 181 12.20 -4.20 -2.23
C ARG A 181 12.40 -3.52 -0.89
N ASN A 182 12.16 -4.26 0.17
CA ASN A 182 12.34 -3.78 1.52
C ASN A 182 13.45 -4.57 2.19
N PHE A 183 14.24 -3.88 2.98
CA PHE A 183 15.26 -4.47 3.83
C PHE A 183 15.17 -3.81 5.21
N GLY A 184 15.32 -4.61 6.25
CA GLY A 184 15.38 -4.15 7.63
C GLY A 184 16.49 -4.86 8.39
N PHE A 185 17.13 -4.12 9.27
CA PHE A 185 18.08 -4.63 10.25
C PHE A 185 17.76 -4.02 11.60
N ASP A 186 17.87 -4.79 12.66
CA ASP A 186 17.65 -4.39 14.03
C ASP A 186 18.68 -5.07 14.95
N ALA A 187 19.24 -4.32 15.89
CA ALA A 187 20.10 -4.83 16.95
C ALA A 187 19.67 -4.19 18.27
N LEU A 188 19.35 -5.01 19.25
CA LEU A 188 18.86 -4.61 20.56
C LEU A 188 19.67 -5.28 21.65
N PHE A 189 20.36 -4.49 22.46
CA PHE A 189 20.95 -4.92 23.71
C PHE A 189 19.92 -4.77 24.82
N THR A 190 19.81 -5.78 25.65
CA THR A 190 19.04 -5.76 26.89
C THR A 190 19.98 -6.08 28.04
N THR A 191 20.05 -5.20 29.02
CA THR A 191 20.88 -5.37 30.24
C THR A 191 20.01 -5.22 31.46
N ALA A 192 20.00 -6.24 32.30
CA ALA A 192 19.31 -6.27 33.58
C ALA A 192 20.35 -6.43 34.70
N PRO A 193 20.92 -5.31 35.22
CA PRO A 193 21.96 -5.35 36.25
C PRO A 193 21.45 -5.96 37.57
N ASP A 194 20.17 -5.79 37.86
CA ASP A 194 19.44 -6.37 38.97
C ASP A 194 17.99 -6.70 38.61
N GLU A 195 17.22 -7.20 39.54
CA GLU A 195 15.80 -7.61 39.33
C GLU A 195 14.85 -6.41 39.10
N ARG A 196 15.27 -5.19 39.40
CA ARG A 196 14.45 -3.98 39.36
C ARG A 196 14.69 -3.12 38.13
N LEU A 197 15.91 -3.14 37.59
CA LEU A 197 16.29 -2.27 36.48
C LEU A 197 16.56 -3.07 35.20
N THR A 198 15.87 -2.71 34.12
CA THR A 198 16.15 -3.23 32.78
C THR A 198 16.46 -2.04 31.84
N LEU A 199 17.61 -2.08 31.23
CA LEU A 199 18.06 -1.12 30.20
C LEU A 199 17.99 -1.79 28.84
N ARG A 200 17.44 -1.08 27.84
CA ARG A 200 17.47 -1.53 26.44
C ARG A 200 18.02 -0.41 25.59
N TYR A 201 18.99 -0.72 24.75
CA TYR A 201 19.56 0.23 23.78
C TYR A 201 19.85 -0.49 22.48
N GLY A 202 19.63 0.20 21.38
CA GLY A 202 19.74 -0.46 20.10
C GLY A 202 19.71 0.48 18.92
N PHE A 203 19.90 -0.14 17.76
CA PHE A 203 19.93 0.51 16.47
C PHE A 203 19.02 -0.25 15.51
N SER A 204 18.31 0.48 14.65
CA SER A 204 17.57 -0.10 13.54
C SER A 204 17.86 0.65 12.25
N TYR A 205 17.85 -0.08 11.14
CA TYR A 205 17.94 0.46 9.79
C TYR A 205 16.83 -0.12 8.93
N ARG A 206 16.17 0.73 8.15
CA ARG A 206 15.13 0.33 7.19
C ARG A 206 15.40 0.98 5.84
N HIS A 207 15.24 0.20 4.79
CA HIS A 207 15.20 0.68 3.43
C HIS A 207 13.98 0.10 2.74
N ALA A 208 13.02 0.94 2.42
CA ALA A 208 11.84 0.59 1.64
C ALA A 208 11.94 1.22 0.24
N ARG A 209 11.66 0.42 -0.79
CA ARG A 209 11.60 0.91 -2.16
C ARG A 209 10.49 0.21 -2.92
N THR A 210 9.55 1.01 -3.41
CA THR A 210 8.46 0.57 -4.28
C THR A 210 8.63 1.19 -5.66
N ARG A 211 8.76 0.36 -6.70
CA ARG A 211 8.76 0.81 -8.10
C ARG A 211 7.40 0.53 -8.71
N SER A 212 6.70 1.59 -9.06
CA SER A 212 5.37 1.59 -9.64
C SER A 212 5.46 1.79 -11.15
N TYR A 213 4.80 0.93 -11.92
CA TYR A 213 4.79 0.99 -13.39
C TYR A 213 3.51 0.37 -13.95
N LYS A 214 3.13 0.77 -15.17
CA LYS A 214 2.14 0.06 -15.97
C LYS A 214 2.82 -1.02 -16.81
N GLN A 215 2.11 -2.13 -17.02
CA GLN A 215 2.54 -3.20 -17.93
C GLN A 215 1.34 -3.64 -18.77
N MET A 216 1.55 -3.74 -20.07
CA MET A 216 0.54 -4.28 -20.97
C MET A 216 0.33 -5.76 -20.66
N ARG A 217 -0.91 -6.14 -20.39
CA ARG A 217 -1.26 -7.50 -20.05
C ARG A 217 -1.90 -8.26 -21.20
N ASP A 218 -2.79 -7.58 -21.92
CA ASP A 218 -3.55 -8.19 -23.00
C ASP A 218 -4.05 -7.07 -23.93
N LEU A 219 -3.78 -7.18 -25.19
CA LEU A 219 -4.19 -6.25 -26.24
C LEU A 219 -5.58 -6.57 -26.83
N LEU A 220 -6.28 -7.56 -26.26
CA LEU A 220 -7.65 -7.93 -26.63
C LEU A 220 -7.80 -8.17 -28.14
N GLY A 221 -6.85 -8.89 -28.74
CA GLY A 221 -6.89 -9.27 -30.14
C GLY A 221 -6.33 -8.26 -31.14
N ALA A 222 -5.73 -7.17 -30.67
CA ALA A 222 -4.91 -6.26 -31.48
C ALA A 222 -3.42 -6.57 -31.34
N ASP A 223 -2.57 -5.86 -32.09
CA ASP A 223 -1.11 -6.11 -32.15
C ASP A 223 -0.33 -5.19 -31.20
N HIS A 224 -0.78 -3.95 -31.00
CA HIS A 224 -0.04 -2.94 -30.23
C HIS A 224 -0.90 -1.72 -29.86
N ILE A 225 -0.33 -0.86 -28.99
CA ILE A 225 -0.70 0.54 -28.81
C ILE A 225 0.53 1.44 -28.99
N THR A 226 0.30 2.76 -29.14
CA THR A 226 1.36 3.78 -29.01
C THR A 226 1.44 4.26 -27.54
N ASP A 227 2.66 4.45 -27.02
CA ASP A 227 2.89 4.92 -25.65
C ASP A 227 2.71 6.45 -25.53
N ILE A 228 1.47 6.87 -25.51
CA ILE A 228 1.07 8.28 -25.36
C ILE A 228 0.18 8.45 -24.12
N ASP A 229 0.05 9.68 -23.63
CA ASP A 229 -0.87 9.98 -22.52
C ASP A 229 -2.31 10.04 -23.03
N GLN A 230 -3.08 9.03 -22.70
CA GLN A 230 -4.45 8.85 -23.18
C GLN A 230 -5.45 9.84 -22.58
N TYR A 231 -5.12 10.51 -21.48
CA TYR A 231 -6.04 11.44 -20.80
C TYR A 231 -6.04 12.83 -21.41
N LEU A 232 -5.03 13.15 -22.25
CA LEU A 232 -4.87 14.45 -22.91
C LEU A 232 -4.99 14.34 -24.44
N VAL A 233 -5.52 13.25 -24.93
CA VAL A 233 -6.03 13.12 -26.29
C VAL A 233 -7.18 14.11 -26.42
N ASP A 234 -7.27 14.82 -27.50
CA ASP A 234 -8.24 15.90 -27.75
C ASP A 234 -7.97 17.22 -27.00
N ASP A 235 -6.82 17.37 -26.32
CA ASP A 235 -6.38 18.68 -25.85
C ASP A 235 -5.77 19.46 -27.02
N ASP A 236 -6.41 20.56 -27.41
CA ASP A 236 -5.97 21.43 -28.54
C ASP A 236 -4.55 22.00 -28.32
N THR A 237 -4.08 22.08 -27.06
CA THR A 237 -2.76 22.60 -26.71
C THR A 237 -1.64 21.61 -27.02
N TYR A 238 -1.88 20.30 -26.82
CA TYR A 238 -0.84 19.27 -26.93
C TYR A 238 -1.03 18.35 -28.15
N GLY A 239 -2.19 18.40 -28.81
CA GLY A 239 -2.57 17.44 -29.85
C GLY A 239 -2.69 16.01 -29.31
N ASN A 240 -2.88 15.07 -30.22
CA ASN A 240 -3.12 13.66 -29.86
C ASN A 240 -1.83 12.86 -29.59
N LEU A 241 -0.68 13.49 -29.36
CA LEU A 241 0.62 12.81 -29.39
C LEU A 241 1.46 13.07 -28.15
N LEU A 242 0.87 13.39 -27.01
CA LEU A 242 1.61 13.64 -25.78
C LEU A 242 2.39 12.38 -25.34
N GLN A 243 3.71 12.46 -25.39
CA GLN A 243 4.57 11.32 -25.15
C GLN A 243 4.72 10.98 -23.66
N ASN A 244 4.63 9.70 -23.33
CA ASN A 244 4.93 9.21 -22.00
C ASN A 244 6.44 9.14 -21.72
N ASP A 245 7.27 8.96 -22.75
CA ASP A 245 8.73 8.97 -22.63
C ASP A 245 9.37 9.63 -23.86
N LEU A 246 9.81 10.89 -23.75
CA LEU A 246 10.48 11.66 -24.81
C LEU A 246 11.76 11.01 -25.34
N ARG A 247 12.37 10.10 -24.57
CA ARG A 247 13.55 9.36 -25.04
C ARG A 247 13.22 8.25 -26.05
N HIS A 248 11.93 7.88 -26.13
CA HIS A 248 11.42 6.88 -27.04
C HIS A 248 10.06 7.32 -27.60
N PRO A 249 10.03 8.44 -28.38
CA PRO A 249 8.79 8.98 -28.90
C PRO A 249 8.11 8.01 -29.86
N GLY A 250 6.79 7.96 -29.83
CA GLY A 250 6.00 7.08 -30.69
C GLY A 250 6.22 5.57 -30.43
N ARG A 251 6.71 5.21 -29.26
CA ARG A 251 7.05 3.83 -28.94
C ARG A 251 5.84 2.90 -29.05
N THR A 252 6.00 1.83 -29.82
CA THR A 252 5.06 0.73 -29.89
C THR A 252 5.12 -0.12 -28.62
N VAL A 253 3.96 -0.38 -28.00
CA VAL A 253 3.81 -1.21 -26.80
C VAL A 253 3.09 -2.50 -27.16
N ARG A 254 3.68 -3.61 -26.79
CA ARG A 254 3.14 -4.96 -26.95
C ARG A 254 2.87 -5.61 -25.60
N GLU A 255 2.25 -6.79 -25.60
CA GLU A 255 2.02 -7.55 -24.39
C GLU A 255 3.33 -7.82 -23.64
N GLY A 256 3.31 -7.57 -22.32
CA GLY A 256 4.49 -7.67 -21.46
C GLY A 256 5.32 -6.39 -21.34
N ASP A 257 5.18 -5.41 -22.24
CA ASP A 257 5.91 -4.15 -22.20
C ASP A 257 5.42 -3.24 -21.08
N ARG A 258 6.34 -2.43 -20.55
CA ARG A 258 5.98 -1.31 -19.65
C ARG A 258 5.65 -0.09 -20.47
N PHE A 259 4.68 0.67 -20.01
CA PHE A 259 4.24 1.89 -20.68
C PHE A 259 3.59 2.86 -19.68
N GLY A 260 3.21 4.02 -20.16
CA GLY A 260 2.48 5.01 -19.39
C GLY A 260 3.32 5.68 -18.32
N TYR A 261 3.69 4.99 -17.25
CA TYR A 261 4.56 5.48 -16.20
C TYR A 261 5.50 4.42 -15.65
N ASP A 262 6.67 4.85 -15.18
CA ASP A 262 7.62 4.02 -14.44
C ASP A 262 8.41 4.92 -13.49
N TYR A 263 8.23 4.74 -12.18
CA TYR A 263 8.93 5.50 -11.13
C TYR A 263 9.13 4.66 -9.88
N ALA A 264 10.01 5.09 -9.00
CA ALA A 264 10.20 4.46 -7.70
C ALA A 264 10.19 5.51 -6.59
N LEU A 265 9.52 5.19 -5.49
CA LEU A 265 9.63 5.87 -4.21
C LEU A 265 10.55 5.06 -3.30
N SER A 266 11.39 5.73 -2.55
CA SER A 266 12.26 5.06 -1.59
C SER A 266 12.41 5.89 -0.31
N THR A 267 12.36 5.18 0.81
CA THR A 267 12.61 5.70 2.15
C THR A 267 13.78 4.95 2.76
N ARG A 268 14.70 5.66 3.36
CA ARG A 268 15.78 5.11 4.19
C ARG A 268 15.66 5.74 5.56
N GLU A 269 15.73 4.94 6.58
CA GLU A 269 15.62 5.38 7.96
C GLU A 269 16.63 4.62 8.81
N ALA A 270 17.37 5.37 9.63
CA ALA A 270 18.24 4.83 10.66
C ALA A 270 17.80 5.41 12.01
N THR A 271 17.64 4.57 13.01
CA THR A 271 17.12 4.99 14.32
C THR A 271 17.95 4.38 15.45
N VAL A 272 18.34 5.21 16.39
CA VAL A 272 18.92 4.80 17.68
C VAL A 272 17.84 4.88 18.74
N ARG A 273 17.78 3.92 19.66
CA ARG A 273 16.79 3.85 20.73
C ARG A 273 17.44 3.51 22.07
N LEU A 274 16.86 4.07 23.13
CA LEU A 274 17.24 3.83 24.52
C LEU A 274 15.97 3.73 25.35
N SER A 275 15.89 2.76 26.23
CA SER A 275 14.84 2.71 27.25
C SER A 275 15.34 2.17 28.57
N ALA A 276 14.73 2.63 29.65
CA ALA A 276 14.96 2.17 31.00
C ALA A 276 13.61 1.83 31.64
N GLU A 277 13.54 0.65 32.23
CA GLU A 277 12.39 0.16 32.95
C GLU A 277 12.82 -0.15 34.39
N TYR A 278 12.17 0.49 35.35
CA TYR A 278 12.37 0.26 36.77
C TYR A 278 11.10 -0.32 37.39
N ARG A 279 11.24 -1.40 38.14
CA ARG A 279 10.14 -2.05 38.88
C ARG A 279 10.52 -2.31 40.34
N SER A 280 9.63 -1.92 41.22
CA SER A 280 9.65 -2.33 42.62
C SER A 280 8.25 -2.79 43.05
N ASP A 281 8.09 -3.17 44.32
CA ASP A 281 6.80 -3.65 44.86
C ASP A 281 5.65 -2.65 44.65
N ARG A 282 5.94 -1.35 44.63
CA ARG A 282 4.94 -0.29 44.54
C ARG A 282 5.11 0.65 43.36
N LEU A 283 6.29 0.73 42.76
CA LEU A 283 6.60 1.68 41.70
C LEU A 283 7.03 0.94 40.44
N ARG A 284 6.43 1.34 39.32
CA ARG A 284 6.88 1.05 37.97
C ARG A 284 7.18 2.37 37.27
N ALA A 285 8.34 2.48 36.65
CA ALA A 285 8.70 3.64 35.83
C ALA A 285 9.36 3.16 34.54
N ASP A 286 8.84 3.59 33.42
CA ASP A 286 9.37 3.28 32.10
C ASP A 286 9.65 4.59 31.35
N VAL A 287 10.84 4.74 30.76
CA VAL A 287 11.21 5.84 29.88
C VAL A 287 11.80 5.25 28.61
N ALA A 288 11.37 5.76 27.45
CA ALA A 288 11.92 5.36 26.17
C ALA A 288 12.17 6.57 25.27
N LEU A 289 13.31 6.57 24.61
CA LEU A 289 13.77 7.58 23.67
C LEU A 289 14.14 6.89 22.36
N ALA A 290 13.76 7.47 21.24
CA ALA A 290 14.26 7.11 19.93
C ALA A 290 14.56 8.38 19.13
N LEU A 291 15.64 8.35 18.37
CA LEU A 291 16.04 9.43 17.47
C LEU A 291 16.53 8.82 16.16
N GLY A 292 16.04 9.33 15.05
CA GLY A 292 16.37 8.83 13.72
C GLY A 292 16.77 9.91 12.74
N ASP A 293 17.33 9.44 11.63
CA ASP A 293 17.52 10.17 10.38
C ASP A 293 16.83 9.43 9.27
N ALA A 294 16.03 10.14 8.49
CA ALA A 294 15.28 9.54 7.39
C ALA A 294 15.38 10.39 6.12
N VAL A 295 15.44 9.72 4.99
CA VAL A 295 15.49 10.35 3.67
C VAL A 295 14.47 9.71 2.75
N VAL A 296 13.62 10.54 2.17
CA VAL A 296 12.66 10.15 1.13
C VAL A 296 13.05 10.76 -0.20
N LEU A 297 12.92 9.97 -1.27
CA LEU A 297 13.17 10.44 -2.63
C LEU A 297 12.33 9.66 -3.65
N ARG A 298 12.02 10.32 -4.78
CA ARG A 298 11.45 9.71 -5.98
C ARG A 298 12.54 9.55 -7.05
N ARG A 299 12.41 8.51 -7.87
CA ARG A 299 13.19 8.35 -9.11
C ARG A 299 12.25 8.04 -10.26
N GLY A 300 12.14 8.94 -11.23
CA GLY A 300 11.47 8.71 -12.50
C GLY A 300 12.35 7.97 -13.49
N TYR A 301 11.75 7.07 -14.28
CA TYR A 301 12.42 6.31 -15.32
C TYR A 301 11.95 6.71 -16.72
N TYR A 302 10.89 7.50 -16.84
CA TYR A 302 10.38 8.07 -18.07
C TYR A 302 10.54 9.58 -18.04
N GLU A 303 10.85 10.18 -19.20
CA GLU A 303 10.87 11.60 -19.42
C GLU A 303 9.54 12.03 -20.02
N LYS A 304 8.66 12.54 -19.18
CA LYS A 304 7.31 12.95 -19.59
C LYS A 304 7.35 14.24 -20.41
N GLU A 305 6.58 14.30 -21.49
CA GLU A 305 6.49 15.52 -22.32
C GLU A 305 5.94 16.71 -21.55
N LEU A 306 4.93 16.50 -20.68
CA LEU A 306 4.40 17.54 -19.78
C LEU A 306 5.41 18.03 -18.74
N PHE A 307 6.44 17.26 -18.44
CA PHE A 307 7.43 17.53 -17.41
C PHE A 307 8.82 17.11 -17.88
N PRO A 308 9.38 17.81 -18.90
CA PRO A 308 10.61 17.38 -19.55
C PRO A 308 11.84 17.45 -18.63
N GLY A 309 12.88 16.72 -19.01
CA GLY A 309 14.15 16.68 -18.31
C GLY A 309 14.01 16.21 -16.85
N THR A 310 14.69 16.89 -15.96
CA THR A 310 14.74 16.54 -14.52
C THR A 310 13.42 16.79 -13.79
N GLN A 311 12.42 17.39 -14.43
CA GLN A 311 11.09 17.54 -13.82
C GLN A 311 10.39 16.21 -13.66
N SER A 312 10.67 15.20 -14.52
CA SER A 312 10.10 13.86 -14.41
C SER A 312 11.15 12.76 -14.37
N LEU A 313 12.24 12.89 -15.14
CA LEU A 313 13.30 11.91 -15.24
C LEU A 313 14.34 12.05 -14.11
N GLY A 314 14.88 10.90 -13.67
CA GLY A 314 15.93 10.88 -12.67
C GLY A 314 15.43 11.03 -11.23
N ARG A 315 16.30 11.59 -10.37
CA ARG A 315 16.02 11.72 -8.93
C ARG A 315 15.36 13.07 -8.62
N SER A 316 14.35 13.02 -7.76
CA SER A 316 13.80 14.24 -7.14
C SER A 316 14.79 14.85 -6.14
N ARG A 317 14.44 16.01 -5.60
CA ARG A 317 15.07 16.55 -4.39
C ARG A 317 15.01 15.50 -3.26
N ARG A 318 16.07 15.38 -2.47
CA ARG A 318 16.09 14.58 -1.25
C ARG A 318 15.34 15.34 -0.15
N MET A 319 14.38 14.66 0.49
CA MET A 319 13.66 15.19 1.63
C MET A 319 14.15 14.47 2.88
N GLY A 320 14.79 15.22 3.77
CA GLY A 320 15.31 14.73 5.05
C GLY A 320 14.33 14.99 6.18
N PHE A 321 14.22 14.05 7.11
CA PHE A 321 13.41 14.13 8.31
C PHE A 321 14.18 13.60 9.49
N THR A 322 13.90 14.12 10.68
CA THR A 322 14.46 13.63 11.95
C THR A 322 13.33 13.07 12.81
N PRO A 323 12.90 11.82 12.57
CA PRO A 323 11.89 11.19 13.41
C PRO A 323 12.42 11.00 14.81
N TYR A 324 11.59 11.28 15.81
CA TYR A 324 11.91 11.03 17.21
C TYR A 324 10.69 10.53 17.98
N THR A 325 10.94 9.87 19.09
CA THR A 325 9.87 9.47 20.01
C THR A 325 10.42 9.56 21.45
N VAL A 326 9.62 10.18 22.31
CA VAL A 326 9.82 10.20 23.77
C VAL A 326 8.59 9.58 24.39
N LYS A 327 8.77 8.61 25.28
CA LYS A 327 7.69 7.98 26.05
C LYS A 327 8.08 7.90 27.51
N ALA A 328 7.13 8.15 28.39
CA ALA A 328 7.29 7.95 29.83
C ALA A 328 6.01 7.31 30.40
N LEU A 329 6.19 6.44 31.35
CA LEU A 329 5.13 5.81 32.14
C LEU A 329 5.57 5.74 33.58
N VAL A 330 4.67 6.12 34.49
CA VAL A 330 4.84 5.94 35.93
C VAL A 330 3.57 5.29 36.47
N GLY A 331 3.73 4.16 37.15
CA GLY A 331 2.66 3.42 37.80
C GLY A 331 2.96 3.28 39.29
N TRP A 332 1.98 3.54 40.12
CA TRP A 332 2.12 3.47 41.56
C TRP A 332 0.99 2.67 42.21
N ALA A 333 1.38 1.60 42.92
CA ALA A 333 0.49 0.79 43.76
C ALA A 333 0.46 1.37 45.17
N PHE A 334 -0.50 2.22 45.47
CA PHE A 334 -0.63 2.82 46.81
C PHE A 334 -1.35 1.89 47.80
N SER A 335 -1.94 0.80 47.33
CA SER A 335 -2.40 -0.31 48.12
C SER A 335 -2.34 -1.64 47.32
N PRO A 336 -2.45 -2.81 47.95
CA PRO A 336 -2.47 -4.08 47.22
C PRO A 336 -3.63 -4.24 46.23
N ARG A 337 -4.63 -3.37 46.34
CA ARG A 337 -5.84 -3.43 45.50
C ARG A 337 -6.04 -2.17 44.66
N SER A 338 -5.16 -1.16 44.74
CA SER A 338 -5.34 0.13 44.08
C SER A 338 -4.05 0.58 43.41
N TYR A 339 -4.15 0.89 42.12
CA TYR A 339 -3.05 1.24 41.25
C TYR A 339 -3.41 2.47 40.41
N LEU A 340 -2.48 3.41 40.33
CA LEU A 340 -2.56 4.58 39.46
C LEU A 340 -1.43 4.52 38.46
N GLU A 341 -1.71 4.74 37.20
CA GLU A 341 -0.73 4.78 36.12
C GLU A 341 -0.93 6.03 35.27
N ALA A 342 0.13 6.75 35.03
CA ALA A 342 0.15 7.87 34.11
C ALA A 342 1.17 7.59 33.02
N SER A 343 0.83 7.83 31.77
CA SER A 343 1.73 7.74 30.64
C SER A 343 1.61 8.93 29.71
N ALA A 344 2.71 9.28 29.08
CA ALA A 344 2.77 10.30 28.05
C ALA A 344 3.72 9.88 26.92
N ALA A 345 3.38 10.30 25.70
CA ALA A 345 4.23 10.11 24.53
C ALA A 345 4.21 11.36 23.65
N ALA A 346 5.34 11.70 23.09
CA ALA A 346 5.47 12.74 22.06
C ALA A 346 6.46 12.26 21.00
N GLY A 347 6.24 12.67 19.75
CA GLY A 347 7.15 12.30 18.70
C GLY A 347 6.85 12.95 17.36
N ALA A 348 7.75 12.69 16.42
CA ALA A 348 7.62 13.06 15.03
C ALA A 348 7.89 11.83 14.15
N ALA A 349 7.01 11.57 13.22
CA ALA A 349 7.09 10.45 12.27
C ALA A 349 7.35 10.96 10.84
N VAL A 350 8.01 10.14 10.04
CA VAL A 350 8.19 10.41 8.60
C VAL A 350 6.85 10.26 7.90
N PRO A 351 6.41 11.23 7.08
CA PRO A 351 5.20 11.09 6.26
C PRO A 351 5.31 9.94 5.27
N ASP A 352 4.16 9.43 4.79
CA ASP A 352 4.18 8.46 3.69
C ASP A 352 4.87 9.07 2.47
N ALA A 353 5.72 8.27 1.82
CA ALA A 353 6.49 8.74 0.68
C ALA A 353 5.61 9.18 -0.51
N ALA A 354 4.40 8.62 -0.65
CA ALA A 354 3.46 9.01 -1.70
C ALA A 354 2.88 10.41 -1.46
N ASP A 355 2.61 10.77 -0.20
CA ASP A 355 2.01 12.05 0.18
C ASP A 355 2.98 13.24 0.04
N LEU A 356 4.27 12.96 -0.09
CA LEU A 356 5.30 13.99 -0.27
C LEU A 356 5.43 14.50 -1.72
N PHE A 357 4.68 13.95 -2.66
CA PHE A 357 4.69 14.35 -4.07
C PHE A 357 3.27 14.66 -4.54
N TYR A 358 3.10 15.78 -5.26
CA TYR A 358 1.80 16.16 -5.81
C TYR A 358 1.26 15.12 -6.80
N GLN A 359 2.12 14.67 -7.72
CA GLN A 359 1.75 13.72 -8.77
C GLN A 359 2.92 12.77 -9.07
N PRO A 360 3.18 11.80 -8.20
CA PRO A 360 4.35 10.92 -8.34
C PRO A 360 4.35 10.08 -9.62
N LEU A 361 3.20 9.87 -10.28
CA LEU A 361 3.11 9.21 -11.58
C LEU A 361 3.79 10.02 -12.67
N TYR A 362 3.72 11.35 -12.61
CA TYR A 362 4.09 12.25 -13.71
C TYR A 362 5.40 12.99 -13.46
N ASN A 363 5.65 13.48 -12.24
CA ASN A 363 6.73 14.43 -12.02
C ASN A 363 7.44 14.25 -10.66
N ASN A 364 8.56 14.99 -10.53
CA ASN A 364 9.40 15.04 -9.33
C ASN A 364 9.00 16.15 -8.34
N ARG A 365 7.89 16.87 -8.60
CA ARG A 365 7.46 18.00 -7.77
C ARG A 365 7.04 17.48 -6.38
N THR A 366 7.71 17.99 -5.37
CA THR A 366 7.42 17.72 -3.96
C THR A 366 6.41 18.72 -3.42
N VAL A 367 5.70 18.34 -2.37
CA VAL A 367 4.91 19.30 -1.58
C VAL A 367 5.81 20.42 -1.05
N ASP A 368 5.23 21.61 -0.88
CA ASP A 368 5.95 22.76 -0.35
C ASP A 368 6.17 22.58 1.16
N ALA A 369 7.40 22.82 1.64
CA ALA A 369 7.80 22.71 3.04
C ALA A 369 7.32 21.41 3.75
N PRO A 370 7.71 20.22 3.26
CA PRO A 370 7.31 18.96 3.88
C PRO A 370 7.82 18.89 5.33
N SER A 371 6.92 18.68 6.28
CA SER A 371 7.21 18.52 7.70
C SER A 371 6.99 17.08 8.16
N ALA A 372 7.63 16.70 9.26
CA ALA A 372 7.30 15.45 9.94
C ALA A 372 5.91 15.57 10.60
N VAL A 373 5.22 14.44 10.71
CA VAL A 373 3.92 14.37 11.39
C VAL A 373 4.16 14.28 12.90
N HIS A 374 3.76 15.29 13.66
CA HIS A 374 3.90 15.31 15.10
C HIS A 374 2.71 14.64 15.79
N PHE A 375 2.98 13.87 16.82
CA PHE A 375 1.96 13.24 17.64
C PHE A 375 2.23 13.43 19.12
N TYR A 376 1.14 13.55 19.89
CA TYR A 376 1.15 13.68 21.34
C TYR A 376 0.07 12.77 21.90
N ALA A 377 0.37 12.09 22.97
CA ALA A 377 -0.58 11.24 23.67
C ALA A 377 -0.33 11.33 25.18
N ALA A 378 -1.41 11.35 25.96
CA ALA A 378 -1.35 11.22 27.41
C ALA A 378 -2.49 10.33 27.89
N GLU A 379 -2.22 9.54 28.91
CA GLU A 379 -3.22 8.64 29.49
C GLU A 379 -3.03 8.57 31.01
N LEU A 380 -4.16 8.56 31.74
CA LEU A 380 -4.21 8.37 33.18
C LEU A 380 -5.18 7.23 33.47
N ASN A 381 -4.70 6.20 34.14
CA ASN A 381 -5.47 5.01 34.51
C ASN A 381 -5.52 4.87 36.04
N PHE A 382 -6.71 4.75 36.58
CA PHE A 382 -6.95 4.31 37.95
C PHE A 382 -7.57 2.92 37.93
N THR A 383 -6.98 1.97 38.65
CA THR A 383 -7.52 0.60 38.79
C THR A 383 -7.66 0.27 40.25
N ARG A 384 -8.83 -0.26 40.61
CA ARG A 384 -9.10 -0.85 41.94
C ARG A 384 -9.72 -2.22 41.77
N THR A 385 -9.12 -3.23 42.37
CA THR A 385 -9.59 -4.63 42.34
C THR A 385 -10.18 -5.01 43.70
N GLY A 386 -11.47 -5.27 43.73
CA GLY A 386 -12.16 -5.76 44.91
C GLY A 386 -12.63 -7.21 44.72
N GLU A 387 -13.09 -7.84 45.79
CA GLU A 387 -13.57 -9.25 45.75
C GLU A 387 -14.87 -9.40 44.91
N ARG A 388 -15.70 -8.38 44.92
CA ARG A 388 -17.00 -8.38 44.22
C ARG A 388 -17.09 -7.38 43.07
N LEU A 389 -16.20 -6.38 43.03
CA LEU A 389 -16.22 -5.32 42.03
C LEU A 389 -14.80 -4.92 41.69
N SER A 390 -14.47 -4.92 40.38
CA SER A 390 -13.26 -4.32 39.84
C SER A 390 -13.63 -3.07 39.06
N LEU A 391 -12.95 -1.96 39.34
CA LEU A 391 -13.17 -0.66 38.70
C LEU A 391 -11.89 -0.26 37.96
N ARG A 392 -12.03 0.18 36.71
CA ARG A 392 -11.00 0.85 35.95
C ARG A 392 -11.56 2.15 35.36
N ILE A 393 -10.88 3.24 35.60
CA ILE A 393 -11.19 4.55 35.01
C ILE A 393 -9.98 4.97 34.17
N THR A 394 -10.20 5.31 32.93
CA THR A 394 -9.18 5.78 32.00
C THR A 394 -9.58 7.13 31.46
N ALA A 395 -8.68 8.12 31.56
CA ALA A 395 -8.75 9.37 30.82
C ALA A 395 -7.57 9.42 29.84
N PHE A 396 -7.84 9.80 28.59
CA PHE A 396 -6.78 9.91 27.58
C PHE A 396 -6.99 11.11 26.67
N ALA A 397 -5.90 11.61 26.10
CA ALA A 397 -5.88 12.63 25.07
C ALA A 397 -4.85 12.25 23.99
N VAL A 398 -5.22 12.48 22.72
CA VAL A 398 -4.33 12.24 21.56
C VAL A 398 -4.46 13.44 20.62
N ALA A 399 -3.34 13.95 20.14
CA ALA A 399 -3.28 14.98 19.12
C ALA A 399 -2.28 14.61 18.03
N THR A 400 -2.63 14.89 16.77
CA THR A 400 -1.74 14.77 15.62
C THR A 400 -1.71 16.11 14.89
N LEU A 401 -0.53 16.62 14.62
CA LEU A 401 -0.28 17.90 13.97
C LEU A 401 0.56 17.68 12.70
N ASP A 402 0.47 18.63 11.77
CA ASP A 402 1.26 18.66 10.54
C ASP A 402 1.08 17.43 9.62
N GLY A 403 -0.06 16.75 9.75
CA GLY A 403 -0.42 15.64 8.87
C GLY A 403 -0.64 16.15 7.43
N ILE A 404 0.08 15.57 6.46
CA ILE A 404 -0.16 15.84 5.05
C ILE A 404 -1.40 15.04 4.63
N GLN A 405 -2.45 15.73 4.16
CA GLN A 405 -3.63 15.10 3.58
C GLN A 405 -3.62 15.31 2.07
N SER A 406 -3.61 14.22 1.31
CA SER A 406 -3.94 14.26 -0.12
C SER A 406 -5.44 14.47 -0.27
N ARG A 407 -5.85 15.55 -0.92
CA ARG A 407 -7.24 15.80 -1.33
C ARG A 407 -7.49 15.24 -2.70
#